data_f7049ac48cbdfad90321cd1d989a1388
#
_entry.id   f7049ac48cbdfad90321cd1d989a1388
#
_cell.length_a   1.000
_cell.length_b   1.000
_cell.length_c   1.000
_cell.angle_alpha   90.00
_cell.angle_beta   90.00
_cell.angle_gamma   90.00
#
_symmetry.space_group_name_H-M   'P 1'
#
loop_
_entity.id
_entity.type
_entity.pdbx_description
1 polymer ?
#
loop_
_entity_poly.entity_id
_entity_poly.type
_entity_poly.pdbx_seq_one_letter_code
_entity_poly.pdbx_strand_id
1 'polypeptide(L)'
;MILNKLAASLSPIVNGMLALLAFVQQQQLILALLAGLTMPFFASMKSDERQKAPLWKKLIIAFSLLCFLYGTLAPIVIGSFQWLYKIKLTSDNTVLAWSVRIVFTVTGIIFHIMLRRVFTPELDRIKKRLVKKTTLERELRTDVRTVKSLLPETLHYNPLDYIDLNKGIFTGMDRENEPMYLPLKDWQKQHADIIGTTGAGKGVAAGILLYQSILAGEGVFVMDPKDDEWAPHLYRKACEDAGKPFALIDLRKQQYQLNLIEDITPDELEELFVAGFSLAEKGQESDFYRIDDRKAARIAAHFVSDNPSATLRDVYNGDYVQGIAERIKAFFGKIEELALLNAVNSPKGFSLRKIFDEGGCCYVVGSMRNSKIITAQRMLLVRLYQLAERRDRVTDVPRPIAVYLSELKYHLSRPALEGLGAARDKGVHIIMDHQSIADLKDCPADLKGDAVVGAVVENAKFKLVYRVMDPDTAEWVARMSGTILVDDELRKAKTDNMLTETIDSERTIRQAERFFIDSNMILNLPDFVSFIFTTKTLPSASLISPIKVRKRQLKIFSVSPDIAAGAAPVKIMLDFGEDDKPAMRDVMTKHPALFFDEIEVKPVKPKPDDEEHLSPQDF
;
A
#
# COMPACT_ATOMS: atom_id res chain seq x y z
N MET A 1 56.04 -48.81 -46.45
CA MET A 1 56.54 -47.39 -46.29
C MET A 1 55.45 -46.39 -45.89
N ILE A 2 54.25 -46.49 -46.44
CA ILE A 2 53.14 -45.59 -46.15
C ILE A 2 52.60 -45.75 -44.67
N LEU A 3 52.46 -46.99 -44.21
CA LEU A 3 52.01 -47.30 -42.83
C LEU A 3 52.99 -46.80 -41.76
N ASN A 4 54.29 -46.87 -41.99
CA ASN A 4 55.32 -46.36 -41.07
C ASN A 4 55.35 -44.81 -41.04
N LYS A 5 55.03 -44.12 -42.12
CA LYS A 5 54.90 -42.69 -42.18
C LYS A 5 53.64 -42.22 -41.47
N LEU A 6 52.51 -42.94 -41.58
CA LEU A 6 51.27 -42.67 -40.86
C LEU A 6 51.43 -42.91 -39.34
N ALA A 7 52.12 -43.99 -38.96
CA ALA A 7 52.41 -44.24 -37.54
C ALA A 7 53.33 -43.20 -36.94
N ALA A 8 54.33 -42.71 -37.68
CA ALA A 8 55.20 -41.61 -37.23
C ALA A 8 54.48 -40.27 -37.15
N SER A 9 53.51 -40.00 -38.02
CA SER A 9 52.72 -38.77 -37.97
C SER A 9 51.64 -38.77 -36.85
N LEU A 10 51.19 -39.97 -36.44
CA LEU A 10 50.21 -40.12 -35.33
C LEU A 10 50.89 -40.22 -33.97
N SER A 11 52.15 -40.50 -33.87
CA SER A 11 52.92 -40.62 -32.62
C SER A 11 52.84 -39.38 -31.70
N PRO A 12 53.00 -38.16 -32.22
CA PRO A 12 52.89 -36.98 -31.37
C PRO A 12 51.46 -36.77 -30.79
N ILE A 13 50.43 -37.15 -31.56
CA ILE A 13 49.04 -37.09 -31.12
C ILE A 13 48.79 -38.14 -30.01
N VAL A 14 49.25 -39.35 -30.19
CA VAL A 14 49.11 -40.40 -29.18
C VAL A 14 49.90 -40.08 -27.91
N ASN A 15 51.10 -39.55 -28.04
CA ASN A 15 51.90 -39.09 -26.87
C ASN A 15 51.26 -37.94 -26.15
N GLY A 16 50.66 -36.99 -26.89
CA GLY A 16 49.87 -35.89 -26.29
C GLY A 16 48.65 -36.39 -25.54
N MET A 17 47.94 -37.38 -26.05
CA MET A 17 46.79 -38.00 -25.38
C MET A 17 47.21 -38.80 -24.15
N LEU A 18 48.33 -39.49 -24.16
CA LEU A 18 48.89 -40.21 -23.01
C LEU A 18 49.33 -39.22 -21.90
N ALA A 19 49.96 -38.12 -22.30
CA ALA A 19 50.31 -37.05 -21.35
C ALA A 19 49.08 -36.41 -20.70
N LEU A 20 48.01 -36.17 -21.48
CA LEU A 20 46.73 -35.68 -20.96
C LEU A 20 46.10 -36.67 -19.98
N LEU A 21 46.11 -37.98 -20.31
CA LEU A 21 45.61 -39.03 -19.43
C LEU A 21 46.40 -39.11 -18.11
N ALA A 22 47.70 -39.01 -18.16
CA ALA A 22 48.56 -38.98 -16.97
C ALA A 22 48.25 -37.73 -16.11
N PHE A 23 48.08 -36.58 -16.72
CA PHE A 23 47.67 -35.36 -16.04
C PHE A 23 46.29 -35.52 -15.38
N VAL A 24 45.29 -36.02 -16.10
CA VAL A 24 43.96 -36.30 -15.58
C VAL A 24 44.01 -37.27 -14.40
N GLN A 25 44.78 -38.34 -14.50
CA GLN A 25 44.95 -39.31 -13.42
C GLN A 25 45.58 -38.70 -12.17
N GLN A 26 46.54 -37.79 -12.35
CA GLN A 26 47.22 -37.12 -11.23
C GLN A 26 46.36 -36.01 -10.61
N GLN A 27 45.59 -35.24 -11.41
CA GLN A 27 44.86 -34.04 -10.95
C GLN A 27 43.35 -34.23 -10.81
N GLN A 28 42.82 -35.45 -10.96
CA GLN A 28 41.39 -35.75 -11.01
C GLN A 28 40.59 -35.25 -9.78
N LEU A 29 41.19 -35.28 -8.59
CA LEU A 29 40.53 -34.83 -7.37
C LEU A 29 40.42 -33.30 -7.32
N ILE A 30 41.47 -32.61 -7.77
CA ILE A 30 41.44 -31.14 -7.89
C ILE A 30 40.43 -30.71 -8.96
N LEU A 31 40.37 -31.41 -10.08
CA LEU A 31 39.39 -31.14 -11.12
C LEU A 31 37.95 -31.43 -10.66
N ALA A 32 37.73 -32.47 -9.85
CA ALA A 32 36.45 -32.75 -9.25
C ALA A 32 36.02 -31.64 -8.27
N LEU A 33 36.93 -31.14 -7.46
CA LEU A 33 36.69 -29.99 -6.57
C LEU A 33 36.33 -28.71 -7.36
N LEU A 34 37.11 -28.43 -8.43
CA LEU A 34 36.85 -27.28 -9.31
C LEU A 34 35.53 -27.43 -10.07
N ALA A 35 35.13 -28.63 -10.47
CA ALA A 35 33.84 -28.91 -11.06
C ALA A 35 32.70 -28.54 -10.09
N GLY A 36 32.78 -28.97 -8.83
CA GLY A 36 31.83 -28.63 -7.78
C GLY A 36 31.78 -27.14 -7.49
N LEU A 37 32.92 -26.46 -7.52
CA LEU A 37 33.00 -25.01 -7.29
C LEU A 37 32.35 -24.18 -8.41
N THR A 38 32.52 -24.61 -9.69
CA THR A 38 32.08 -23.84 -10.87
C THR A 38 30.70 -24.24 -11.38
N MET A 39 30.24 -25.47 -11.16
CA MET A 39 28.98 -26.01 -11.67
C MET A 39 27.74 -25.28 -11.19
N PRO A 40 27.60 -24.90 -9.90
CA PRO A 40 26.45 -24.15 -9.42
C PRO A 40 26.29 -22.77 -10.06
N PHE A 41 27.38 -22.19 -10.57
CA PHE A 41 27.36 -20.94 -11.32
C PHE A 41 26.50 -21.03 -12.58
N PHE A 42 26.46 -22.20 -13.22
CA PHE A 42 25.63 -22.44 -14.41
C PHE A 42 24.20 -22.78 -14.11
N ALA A 43 23.97 -23.55 -13.04
CA ALA A 43 22.62 -23.92 -12.63
C ALA A 43 21.77 -22.69 -12.31
N SER A 44 22.41 -21.59 -11.89
CA SER A 44 21.75 -20.32 -11.56
C SER A 44 21.51 -19.38 -12.75
N MET A 45 22.03 -19.68 -13.94
CA MET A 45 21.84 -18.82 -15.13
C MET A 45 20.51 -19.11 -15.84
N LYS A 46 19.69 -18.08 -16.09
CA LYS A 46 18.47 -18.17 -16.90
C LYS A 46 18.81 -18.50 -18.38
N SER A 47 17.88 -19.15 -19.08
CA SER A 47 18.11 -19.59 -20.48
C SER A 47 18.47 -18.45 -21.43
N ASP A 48 17.83 -17.29 -21.28
CA ASP A 48 18.07 -16.10 -22.11
C ASP A 48 19.47 -15.49 -21.92
N GLU A 49 20.03 -15.60 -20.71
CA GLU A 49 21.37 -15.13 -20.41
C GLU A 49 22.45 -16.03 -21.04
N ARG A 50 22.14 -17.31 -21.27
CA ARG A 50 23.10 -18.27 -21.88
C ARG A 50 23.35 -17.99 -23.36
N GLN A 51 22.32 -17.55 -24.10
CA GLN A 51 22.45 -17.25 -25.52
C GLN A 51 23.23 -15.96 -25.81
N LYS A 52 23.06 -14.94 -24.96
CA LYS A 52 23.71 -13.62 -25.07
C LYS A 52 24.99 -13.49 -24.25
N ALA A 53 25.49 -14.59 -23.68
CA ALA A 53 26.65 -14.56 -22.81
C ALA A 53 27.93 -14.10 -23.54
N PRO A 54 28.71 -13.17 -22.98
CA PRO A 54 30.00 -12.76 -23.54
C PRO A 54 31.00 -13.91 -23.57
N LEU A 55 32.01 -13.80 -24.46
CA LEU A 55 32.98 -14.87 -24.76
C LEU A 55 33.63 -15.45 -23.48
N TRP A 56 34.01 -14.62 -22.54
CA TRP A 56 34.63 -15.06 -21.29
C TRP A 56 33.71 -15.96 -20.43
N LYS A 57 32.40 -15.70 -20.41
CA LYS A 57 31.43 -16.58 -19.73
C LYS A 57 31.35 -17.94 -20.43
N LYS A 58 31.34 -17.96 -21.76
CA LYS A 58 31.37 -19.21 -22.53
C LYS A 58 32.61 -20.02 -22.25
N LEU A 59 33.78 -19.37 -22.11
CA LEU A 59 35.04 -20.02 -21.72
C LEU A 59 34.97 -20.62 -20.31
N ILE A 60 34.40 -19.95 -19.34
CA ILE A 60 34.20 -20.50 -17.98
C ILE A 60 33.26 -21.71 -18.04
N ILE A 61 32.19 -21.67 -18.87
CA ILE A 61 31.30 -22.82 -19.08
C ILE A 61 32.09 -24.02 -19.63
N ALA A 62 32.82 -23.81 -20.68
CA ALA A 62 33.65 -24.87 -21.28
C ALA A 62 34.65 -25.45 -20.27
N PHE A 63 35.32 -24.59 -19.50
CA PHE A 63 36.24 -24.97 -18.43
C PHE A 63 35.55 -25.82 -17.35
N SER A 64 34.38 -25.40 -16.87
CA SER A 64 33.62 -26.17 -15.89
C SER A 64 33.19 -27.54 -16.39
N LEU A 65 32.76 -27.60 -17.65
CA LEU A 65 32.35 -28.84 -18.28
C LEU A 65 33.53 -29.79 -18.45
N LEU A 66 34.71 -29.25 -18.79
CA LEU A 66 35.96 -30.01 -18.81
C LEU A 66 36.37 -30.52 -17.42
N CYS A 67 36.28 -29.67 -16.38
CA CYS A 67 36.54 -30.05 -15.00
C CYS A 67 35.58 -31.16 -14.53
N PHE A 68 34.30 -31.10 -14.89
CA PHE A 68 33.35 -32.16 -14.59
C PHE A 68 33.66 -33.47 -15.31
N LEU A 69 33.96 -33.39 -16.60
CA LEU A 69 34.28 -34.55 -17.42
C LEU A 69 35.56 -35.27 -16.93
N TYR A 70 36.64 -34.52 -16.74
CA TYR A 70 37.96 -35.06 -16.36
C TYR A 70 38.20 -35.17 -14.86
N GLY A 71 37.33 -34.60 -14.03
CA GLY A 71 37.34 -34.71 -12.57
C GLY A 71 36.33 -35.73 -12.07
N THR A 72 35.07 -35.36 -12.05
CA THR A 72 33.98 -36.19 -11.48
C THR A 72 33.74 -37.45 -12.30
N LEU A 73 33.73 -37.33 -13.64
CA LEU A 73 33.54 -38.45 -14.59
C LEU A 73 34.85 -39.09 -15.05
N ALA A 74 35.98 -38.73 -14.44
CA ALA A 74 37.30 -39.28 -14.79
C ALA A 74 37.35 -40.82 -14.92
N PRO A 75 36.70 -41.62 -14.07
CA PRO A 75 36.71 -43.08 -14.22
C PRO A 75 36.10 -43.57 -15.53
N ILE A 76 35.05 -42.88 -16.03
CA ILE A 76 34.44 -43.21 -17.33
C ILE A 76 35.41 -42.87 -18.46
N VAL A 77 36.02 -41.69 -18.41
CA VAL A 77 36.96 -41.22 -19.40
C VAL A 77 38.20 -42.16 -19.47
N ILE A 78 38.80 -42.44 -18.32
CA ILE A 78 39.96 -43.35 -18.22
C ILE A 78 39.58 -44.76 -18.67
N GLY A 79 38.43 -45.29 -18.24
CA GLY A 79 37.92 -46.59 -18.65
C GLY A 79 37.66 -46.70 -20.17
N SER A 80 37.11 -45.66 -20.79
CA SER A 80 36.90 -45.59 -22.24
C SER A 80 38.23 -45.63 -23.01
N PHE A 81 39.23 -44.91 -22.52
CA PHE A 81 40.57 -44.94 -23.10
C PHE A 81 41.27 -46.29 -22.91
N GLN A 82 41.16 -46.92 -21.73
CA GLN A 82 41.68 -48.28 -21.49
C GLN A 82 41.07 -49.30 -22.46
N TRP A 83 39.74 -49.21 -22.66
CA TRP A 83 39.05 -50.10 -23.61
C TRP A 83 39.46 -49.85 -25.05
N LEU A 84 39.56 -48.59 -25.46
CA LEU A 84 39.86 -48.23 -26.87
C LEU A 84 41.31 -48.56 -27.26
N TYR A 85 42.26 -48.29 -26.36
CA TYR A 85 43.69 -48.43 -26.63
C TYR A 85 44.32 -49.69 -26.05
N LYS A 86 43.54 -50.56 -25.39
CA LYS A 86 44.00 -51.83 -24.73
C LYS A 86 45.18 -51.61 -23.76
N ILE A 87 45.29 -50.45 -23.12
CA ILE A 87 46.36 -50.12 -22.20
C ILE A 87 45.89 -50.54 -20.80
N LYS A 88 46.65 -51.38 -20.08
CA LYS A 88 46.41 -51.72 -18.69
C LYS A 88 46.98 -50.61 -17.81
N LEU A 89 46.13 -49.67 -17.38
CA LEU A 89 46.40 -48.78 -16.26
C LEU A 89 45.97 -49.48 -14.95
N THR A 90 46.71 -49.30 -13.86
CA THR A 90 46.42 -49.92 -12.59
C THR A 90 44.97 -49.62 -12.15
N SER A 91 44.22 -50.71 -11.93
CA SER A 91 42.79 -50.60 -11.54
C SER A 91 42.71 -50.27 -10.05
N ASP A 92 42.46 -49.03 -9.73
CA ASP A 92 41.95 -48.66 -8.42
C ASP A 92 40.53 -49.20 -8.24
N ASN A 93 40.21 -49.58 -6.99
CA ASN A 93 38.91 -50.10 -6.60
C ASN A 93 37.79 -49.12 -7.04
N THR A 94 37.05 -49.50 -8.06
CA THR A 94 36.14 -48.59 -8.83
C THR A 94 35.13 -47.88 -7.92
N VAL A 95 34.62 -48.55 -6.87
CA VAL A 95 33.63 -47.97 -5.93
C VAL A 95 34.26 -46.89 -5.06
N LEU A 96 35.46 -47.16 -4.53
CA LEU A 96 36.18 -46.18 -3.71
C LEU A 96 36.61 -44.96 -4.52
N ALA A 97 37.02 -45.19 -5.76
CA ALA A 97 37.39 -44.13 -6.71
C ALA A 97 36.23 -43.18 -7.01
N TRP A 98 35.01 -43.70 -7.20
CA TRP A 98 33.83 -42.90 -7.40
C TRP A 98 33.44 -42.12 -6.14
N SER A 99 33.43 -42.78 -4.97
CA SER A 99 33.04 -42.16 -3.71
C SER A 99 33.92 -40.96 -3.38
N VAL A 100 35.23 -41.06 -3.53
CA VAL A 100 36.17 -39.96 -3.26
C VAL A 100 35.92 -38.76 -4.18
N ARG A 101 35.71 -38.99 -5.49
CA ARG A 101 35.45 -37.90 -6.44
C ARG A 101 34.14 -37.21 -6.20
N ILE A 102 33.09 -37.97 -5.88
CA ILE A 102 31.78 -37.38 -5.49
C ILE A 102 31.94 -36.53 -4.22
N VAL A 103 32.65 -36.99 -3.21
CA VAL A 103 32.92 -36.22 -2.00
C VAL A 103 33.65 -34.91 -2.33
N PHE A 104 34.68 -34.93 -3.19
CA PHE A 104 35.39 -33.71 -3.60
C PHE A 104 34.49 -32.76 -4.40
N THR A 105 33.64 -33.28 -5.29
CA THR A 105 32.66 -32.45 -6.03
C THR A 105 31.64 -31.81 -5.07
N VAL A 106 31.09 -32.56 -4.12
CA VAL A 106 30.16 -32.06 -3.10
C VAL A 106 30.83 -31.02 -2.23
N THR A 107 32.09 -31.25 -1.80
CA THR A 107 32.89 -30.27 -1.07
C THR A 107 33.06 -28.96 -1.86
N GLY A 108 33.30 -29.07 -3.18
CA GLY A 108 33.37 -27.92 -4.08
C GLY A 108 32.05 -27.14 -4.12
N ILE A 109 30.91 -27.85 -4.16
CA ILE A 109 29.57 -27.21 -4.11
C ILE A 109 29.33 -26.50 -2.78
N ILE A 110 29.67 -27.14 -1.67
CA ILE A 110 29.55 -26.54 -0.33
C ILE A 110 30.42 -25.28 -0.23
N PHE A 111 31.65 -25.36 -0.73
CA PHE A 111 32.56 -24.22 -0.76
C PHE A 111 32.03 -23.07 -1.64
N HIS A 112 31.42 -23.38 -2.80
CA HIS A 112 30.74 -22.39 -3.63
C HIS A 112 29.60 -21.70 -2.87
N ILE A 113 28.74 -22.47 -2.17
CA ILE A 113 27.63 -21.92 -1.37
C ILE A 113 28.17 -21.03 -0.24
N MET A 114 29.22 -21.44 0.42
CA MET A 114 29.87 -20.66 1.47
C MET A 114 30.48 -19.37 0.93
N LEU A 115 31.21 -19.42 -0.20
CA LEU A 115 31.74 -18.24 -0.87
C LEU A 115 30.61 -17.27 -1.26
N ARG A 116 29.51 -17.77 -1.80
CA ARG A 116 28.39 -16.95 -2.21
C ARG A 116 27.68 -16.30 -1.01
N ARG A 117 27.53 -17.02 0.11
CA ARG A 117 26.83 -16.50 1.31
C ARG A 117 27.67 -15.53 2.14
N VAL A 118 28.97 -15.77 2.25
CA VAL A 118 29.85 -15.02 3.14
C VAL A 118 30.68 -13.98 2.39
N PHE A 119 31.31 -14.36 1.28
CA PHE A 119 32.25 -13.47 0.58
C PHE A 119 31.58 -12.52 -0.41
N THR A 120 30.47 -12.93 -1.05
CA THR A 120 29.84 -12.05 -2.04
C THR A 120 29.30 -10.75 -1.40
N PRO A 121 28.60 -10.79 -0.26
CA PRO A 121 28.17 -9.56 0.43
C PRO A 121 29.36 -8.67 0.86
N GLU A 122 30.42 -9.28 1.36
CA GLU A 122 31.61 -8.53 1.79
C GLU A 122 32.40 -7.95 0.59
N LEU A 123 32.53 -8.71 -0.47
CA LEU A 123 33.11 -8.21 -1.73
C LEU A 123 32.27 -7.08 -2.34
N ASP A 124 30.94 -7.19 -2.28
CA ASP A 124 30.07 -6.12 -2.73
C ASP A 124 30.18 -4.87 -1.84
N ARG A 125 30.33 -5.02 -0.53
CA ARG A 125 30.64 -3.91 0.39
C ARG A 125 32.01 -3.28 0.06
N ILE A 126 33.03 -4.08 -0.19
CA ILE A 126 34.36 -3.62 -0.57
C ILE A 126 34.32 -2.98 -1.96
N LYS A 127 33.62 -3.58 -2.90
CA LYS A 127 33.42 -3.04 -4.25
C LYS A 127 32.64 -1.72 -4.19
N LYS A 128 31.59 -1.61 -3.39
CA LYS A 128 30.88 -0.33 -3.15
C LYS A 128 31.78 0.74 -2.53
N ARG A 129 32.80 0.36 -1.73
CA ARG A 129 33.80 1.28 -1.15
C ARG A 129 34.94 1.62 -2.10
N LEU A 130 35.37 0.66 -2.92
CA LEU A 130 36.51 0.81 -3.84
C LEU A 130 36.10 1.33 -5.22
N VAL A 131 34.86 1.12 -5.64
CA VAL A 131 34.32 1.83 -6.80
C VAL A 131 34.22 3.29 -6.38
N LYS A 132 35.31 4.05 -6.60
CA LYS A 132 35.16 5.49 -6.84
C LYS A 132 33.97 5.59 -7.78
N LYS A 133 32.91 6.30 -7.34
CA LYS A 133 31.84 6.69 -8.24
C LYS A 133 32.54 7.37 -9.41
N THR A 134 32.80 6.62 -10.45
CA THR A 134 33.25 7.23 -11.69
C THR A 134 32.09 8.15 -12.05
N THR A 135 32.36 9.40 -12.29
CA THR A 135 31.41 10.45 -12.67
C THR A 135 30.61 10.12 -13.94
N LEU A 136 30.59 8.89 -14.37
CA LEU A 136 30.05 8.33 -15.61
C LEU A 136 28.95 7.29 -15.36
N GLU A 137 28.23 7.38 -14.26
CA GLU A 137 27.03 6.55 -14.09
C GLU A 137 25.96 7.03 -15.07
N ARG A 138 25.62 6.14 -16.02
CA ARG A 138 24.44 6.33 -16.87
C ARG A 138 23.21 6.47 -15.99
N GLU A 139 22.44 7.52 -16.25
CA GLU A 139 21.14 7.66 -15.62
C GLU A 139 20.18 6.59 -16.14
N LEU A 140 19.96 5.57 -15.34
CA LEU A 140 19.10 4.43 -15.68
C LEU A 140 17.65 4.60 -15.21
N ARG A 141 17.39 5.60 -14.36
CA ARG A 141 16.05 5.83 -13.77
C ARG A 141 15.02 6.28 -14.78
N THR A 142 15.47 6.96 -15.85
CA THR A 142 14.61 7.45 -16.94
C THR A 142 14.36 6.43 -18.04
N ASP A 143 15.06 5.30 -18.06
CA ASP A 143 14.89 4.26 -19.07
C ASP A 143 13.92 3.18 -18.57
N VAL A 144 12.71 3.16 -19.11
CA VAL A 144 11.65 2.20 -18.74
C VAL A 144 12.08 0.72 -18.93
N ARG A 145 13.06 0.44 -19.81
CA ARG A 145 13.56 -0.92 -20.04
C ARG A 145 14.45 -1.43 -18.91
N THR A 146 15.08 -0.53 -18.18
CA THR A 146 16.05 -0.85 -17.12
C THR A 146 15.57 -0.45 -15.73
N VAL A 147 14.57 0.43 -15.61
CA VAL A 147 14.10 0.96 -14.33
C VAL A 147 13.71 -0.13 -13.34
N LYS A 148 13.13 -1.23 -13.81
CA LYS A 148 12.74 -2.37 -12.95
C LYS A 148 13.92 -3.02 -12.23
N SER A 149 15.13 -2.98 -12.81
CA SER A 149 16.34 -3.53 -12.19
C SER A 149 16.88 -2.61 -11.07
N LEU A 150 16.41 -1.38 -10.98
CA LEU A 150 16.79 -0.42 -9.96
C LEU A 150 15.80 -0.39 -8.78
N LEU A 151 14.59 -0.93 -8.98
CA LEU A 151 13.56 -0.96 -7.95
C LEU A 151 13.80 -2.13 -6.98
N PRO A 152 13.48 -1.96 -5.69
CA PRO A 152 13.50 -3.06 -4.74
C PRO A 152 12.43 -4.09 -5.11
N GLU A 153 12.64 -5.35 -4.73
CA GLU A 153 11.65 -6.40 -4.86
C GLU A 153 10.73 -6.41 -3.63
N THR A 154 9.50 -6.89 -3.81
CA THR A 154 8.56 -7.10 -2.68
C THR A 154 9.17 -8.08 -1.67
N LEU A 155 9.09 -7.73 -0.39
CA LEU A 155 9.59 -8.52 0.72
C LEU A 155 8.44 -9.07 1.57
N HIS A 156 8.45 -10.37 1.85
CA HIS A 156 7.49 -11.03 2.72
C HIS A 156 8.08 -11.27 4.10
N TYR A 157 7.45 -10.70 5.12
CA TYR A 157 7.82 -10.85 6.52
C TYR A 157 6.58 -10.61 7.41
N ASN A 158 6.67 -10.89 8.70
CA ASN A 158 5.61 -10.53 9.63
C ASN A 158 5.90 -9.16 10.25
N PRO A 159 5.11 -8.11 9.97
CA PRO A 159 5.35 -6.77 10.51
C PRO A 159 5.32 -6.71 12.04
N LEU A 160 4.54 -7.59 12.70
CA LEU A 160 4.43 -7.61 14.16
C LEU A 160 5.77 -7.87 14.87
N ASP A 161 6.72 -8.53 14.21
CA ASP A 161 8.04 -8.83 14.77
C ASP A 161 8.94 -7.58 14.87
N TYR A 162 8.57 -6.51 14.18
CA TYR A 162 9.32 -5.25 14.08
C TYR A 162 8.62 -4.07 14.77
N ILE A 163 7.40 -4.25 15.29
CA ILE A 163 6.69 -3.20 16.03
C ILE A 163 7.34 -3.01 17.39
N ASP A 164 7.99 -1.86 17.58
CA ASP A 164 8.60 -1.43 18.84
C ASP A 164 8.39 0.07 19.02
N LEU A 165 7.39 0.44 19.82
CA LEU A 165 7.02 1.84 20.04
C LEU A 165 8.12 2.67 20.72
N ASN A 166 9.12 2.04 21.36
CA ASN A 166 10.26 2.75 21.90
C ASN A 166 11.20 3.26 20.80
N LYS A 167 11.26 2.55 19.68
CA LYS A 167 11.98 2.99 18.47
C LYS A 167 11.15 3.96 17.65
N GLY A 168 9.83 3.89 17.74
CA GLY A 168 8.87 4.69 16.99
C GLY A 168 7.86 3.86 16.21
N ILE A 169 7.21 4.47 15.25
CA ILE A 169 6.29 3.82 14.32
C ILE A 169 7.09 3.14 13.22
N PHE A 170 6.99 1.81 13.15
CA PHE A 170 7.56 1.03 12.07
C PHE A 170 6.87 1.36 10.74
N THR A 171 7.64 1.74 9.73
CA THR A 171 7.13 2.19 8.42
C THR A 171 7.46 1.25 7.27
N GLY A 172 8.17 0.15 7.54
CA GLY A 172 8.58 -0.85 6.56
C GLY A 172 10.06 -1.17 6.63
N MET A 173 10.53 -1.98 5.71
CA MET A 173 11.95 -2.30 5.53
C MET A 173 12.57 -1.41 4.45
N ASP A 174 13.83 -1.08 4.59
CA ASP A 174 14.60 -0.43 3.53
C ASP A 174 15.13 -1.45 2.50
N ARG A 175 15.91 -0.97 1.53
CA ARG A 175 16.53 -1.83 0.50
C ARG A 175 17.54 -2.83 1.03
N GLU A 176 18.12 -2.56 2.18
CA GLU A 176 19.08 -3.41 2.88
C GLU A 176 18.38 -4.40 3.83
N ASN A 177 17.06 -4.40 3.86
CA ASN A 177 16.19 -5.16 4.77
C ASN A 177 16.37 -4.78 6.24
N GLU A 178 16.65 -3.51 6.50
CA GLU A 178 16.69 -2.96 7.85
C GLU A 178 15.36 -2.26 8.16
N PRO A 179 14.81 -2.41 9.37
CA PRO A 179 13.54 -1.80 9.74
C PRO A 179 13.65 -0.30 9.91
N MET A 180 12.72 0.44 9.29
CA MET A 180 12.64 1.88 9.35
C MET A 180 11.60 2.33 10.38
N TYR A 181 11.94 3.37 11.14
CA TYR A 181 11.08 3.91 12.19
C TYR A 181 10.93 5.42 12.05
N LEU A 182 9.70 5.89 12.26
CA LEU A 182 9.38 7.30 12.45
C LEU A 182 9.14 7.54 13.94
N PRO A 183 9.79 8.54 14.58
CA PRO A 183 9.56 8.82 15.99
C PRO A 183 8.06 9.03 16.29
N LEU A 184 7.56 8.38 17.34
CA LEU A 184 6.12 8.41 17.69
C LEU A 184 5.58 9.84 17.84
N LYS A 185 6.35 10.73 18.47
CA LYS A 185 5.96 12.15 18.60
C LYS A 185 5.87 12.89 17.26
N ASP A 186 6.70 12.51 16.29
CA ASP A 186 6.64 13.10 14.94
C ASP A 186 5.40 12.58 14.20
N TRP A 187 5.10 11.27 14.32
CA TRP A 187 3.88 10.67 13.77
C TRP A 187 2.62 11.36 14.27
N GLN A 188 2.49 11.53 15.58
CA GLN A 188 1.31 12.12 16.22
C GLN A 188 1.10 13.61 15.93
N LYS A 189 2.11 14.30 15.38
CA LYS A 189 2.10 15.74 15.12
C LYS A 189 2.06 16.11 13.64
N GLN A 190 1.81 15.16 12.75
CA GLN A 190 1.75 15.42 11.32
C GLN A 190 0.68 14.58 10.65
N HIS A 191 0.10 15.10 9.59
CA HIS A 191 -0.78 14.32 8.73
C HIS A 191 0.04 13.44 7.79
N ALA A 192 -0.58 12.34 7.33
CA ALA A 192 -0.01 11.41 6.38
C ALA A 192 -0.86 11.37 5.10
N ASP A 193 -0.18 11.22 3.96
CA ASP A 193 -0.80 11.09 2.65
C ASP A 193 -0.30 9.81 1.98
N ILE A 194 -1.22 8.93 1.59
CA ILE A 194 -0.91 7.62 1.01
C ILE A 194 -1.45 7.58 -0.43
N ILE A 195 -0.53 7.64 -1.39
CA ILE A 195 -0.83 7.76 -2.80
C ILE A 195 -0.57 6.44 -3.51
N GLY A 196 -1.46 6.00 -4.38
CA GLY A 196 -1.21 4.82 -5.21
C GLY A 196 -2.47 4.19 -5.79
N THR A 197 -2.31 3.38 -6.83
CA THR A 197 -3.42 2.66 -7.45
C THR A 197 -4.03 1.61 -6.52
N THR A 198 -5.20 1.10 -6.87
CA THR A 198 -5.84 -0.01 -6.15
C THR A 198 -4.95 -1.25 -6.17
N GLY A 199 -4.82 -1.94 -5.03
CA GLY A 199 -3.98 -3.13 -4.89
C GLY A 199 -2.47 -2.86 -4.69
N ALA A 200 -2.00 -1.61 -4.79
CA ALA A 200 -0.58 -1.29 -4.64
C ALA A 200 -0.04 -1.38 -3.20
N GLY A 201 -0.91 -1.47 -2.17
CA GLY A 201 -0.51 -1.62 -0.77
C GLY A 201 -0.98 -0.51 0.18
N LYS A 202 -1.79 0.48 -0.28
CA LYS A 202 -2.26 1.60 0.56
C LYS A 202 -2.94 1.16 1.86
N GLY A 203 -3.93 0.26 1.74
CA GLY A 203 -4.67 -0.26 2.89
C GLY A 203 -3.79 -1.03 3.87
N VAL A 204 -2.80 -1.78 3.35
CA VAL A 204 -1.81 -2.49 4.18
C VAL A 204 -0.95 -1.50 4.97
N ALA A 205 -0.48 -0.42 4.32
CA ALA A 205 0.28 0.63 4.98
C ALA A 205 -0.53 1.31 6.08
N ALA A 206 -1.75 1.77 5.77
CA ALA A 206 -2.65 2.36 6.75
C ALA A 206 -2.91 1.39 7.92
N GLY A 207 -3.12 0.10 7.60
CA GLY A 207 -3.29 -0.95 8.61
C GLY A 207 -2.10 -1.06 9.56
N ILE A 208 -0.87 -1.12 9.05
CA ILE A 208 0.35 -1.20 9.87
C ILE A 208 0.52 0.05 10.74
N LEU A 209 0.33 1.23 10.18
CA LEU A 209 0.51 2.50 10.89
C LEU A 209 -0.52 2.66 12.00
N LEU A 210 -1.81 2.43 11.72
CA LEU A 210 -2.88 2.61 12.69
C LEU A 210 -2.94 1.49 13.72
N TYR A 211 -2.50 0.28 13.38
CA TYR A 211 -2.30 -0.79 14.38
C TYR A 211 -1.39 -0.29 15.51
N GLN A 212 -0.29 0.35 15.15
CA GLN A 212 0.66 0.91 16.09
C GLN A 212 0.12 2.14 16.84
N SER A 213 -0.68 2.99 16.17
CA SER A 213 -1.40 4.08 16.84
C SER A 213 -2.32 3.57 17.94
N ILE A 214 -3.06 2.47 17.70
CA ILE A 214 -3.90 1.83 18.72
C ILE A 214 -3.06 1.29 19.87
N LEU A 215 -1.94 0.60 19.57
CA LEU A 215 -1.01 0.11 20.60
C LEU A 215 -0.39 1.24 21.43
N ALA A 216 -0.14 2.40 20.82
CA ALA A 216 0.33 3.61 21.50
C ALA A 216 -0.75 4.26 22.38
N GLY A 217 -1.97 3.73 22.38
CA GLY A 217 -3.09 4.22 23.16
C GLY A 217 -3.83 5.39 22.54
N GLU A 218 -3.65 5.68 21.26
CA GLU A 218 -4.39 6.72 20.55
C GLU A 218 -5.88 6.33 20.39
N GLY A 219 -6.74 7.33 20.17
CA GLY A 219 -8.08 7.10 19.64
C GLY A 219 -8.01 7.07 18.11
N VAL A 220 -8.55 6.03 17.50
CA VAL A 220 -8.48 5.83 16.05
C VAL A 220 -9.89 5.83 15.47
N PHE A 221 -10.12 6.65 14.45
CA PHE A 221 -11.33 6.64 13.65
C PHE A 221 -10.98 6.22 12.23
N VAL A 222 -11.61 5.17 11.73
CA VAL A 222 -11.44 4.70 10.36
C VAL A 222 -12.72 4.99 9.59
N MET A 223 -12.61 5.78 8.53
CA MET A 223 -13.73 6.13 7.65
C MET A 223 -13.56 5.37 6.32
N ASP A 224 -14.28 4.26 6.17
CA ASP A 224 -14.14 3.36 5.04
C ASP A 224 -15.39 3.34 4.15
N PRO A 225 -15.40 4.04 2.99
CA PRO A 225 -16.51 4.01 2.06
C PRO A 225 -16.52 2.77 1.16
N LYS A 226 -15.44 1.96 1.15
CA LYS A 226 -15.29 0.77 0.29
C LYS A 226 -15.88 -0.50 0.89
N ASP A 227 -15.99 -0.56 2.23
CA ASP A 227 -16.35 -1.76 2.97
C ASP A 227 -15.28 -2.85 2.82
N ASP A 228 -14.06 -2.52 3.26
CA ASP A 228 -12.94 -3.44 3.22
C ASP A 228 -13.22 -4.69 4.05
N GLU A 229 -12.93 -5.86 3.48
CA GLU A 229 -13.27 -7.15 4.07
C GLU A 229 -12.34 -7.51 5.24
N TRP A 230 -11.09 -7.04 5.24
CA TRP A 230 -10.05 -7.43 6.21
C TRP A 230 -9.74 -6.37 7.25
N ALA A 231 -9.83 -5.09 6.87
CA ALA A 231 -9.45 -3.97 7.72
C ALA A 231 -10.20 -3.95 9.06
N PRO A 232 -11.52 -4.19 9.17
CA PRO A 232 -12.19 -4.22 10.46
C PRO A 232 -11.64 -5.30 11.40
N HIS A 233 -11.22 -6.45 10.86
CA HIS A 233 -10.63 -7.53 11.65
C HIS A 233 -9.24 -7.17 12.17
N LEU A 234 -8.44 -6.45 11.37
CA LEU A 234 -7.13 -5.96 11.75
C LEU A 234 -7.22 -4.98 12.91
N TYR A 235 -8.09 -3.97 12.81
CA TYR A 235 -8.24 -2.96 13.87
C TYR A 235 -8.87 -3.52 15.14
N ARG A 236 -9.79 -4.49 15.00
CA ARG A 236 -10.29 -5.23 16.15
C ARG A 236 -9.17 -5.96 16.88
N LYS A 237 -8.30 -6.67 16.12
CA LYS A 237 -7.13 -7.34 16.70
C LYS A 237 -6.22 -6.33 17.41
N ALA A 238 -5.93 -5.19 16.80
CA ALA A 238 -5.12 -4.15 17.42
C ALA A 238 -5.71 -3.66 18.75
N CYS A 239 -7.04 -3.49 18.80
CA CYS A 239 -7.74 -3.12 20.03
C CYS A 239 -7.68 -4.23 21.09
N GLU A 240 -7.81 -5.51 20.70
CA GLU A 240 -7.64 -6.65 21.60
C GLU A 240 -6.23 -6.70 22.19
N ASP A 241 -5.20 -6.54 21.34
CA ASP A 241 -3.79 -6.55 21.76
C ASP A 241 -3.45 -5.35 22.67
N ALA A 242 -4.11 -4.21 22.48
CA ALA A 242 -3.95 -3.01 23.29
C ALA A 242 -4.86 -2.98 24.54
N GLY A 243 -5.80 -3.90 24.70
CA GLY A 243 -6.83 -3.85 25.75
C GLY A 243 -7.74 -2.63 25.62
N LYS A 244 -8.08 -2.19 24.40
CA LYS A 244 -8.85 -0.99 24.09
C LYS A 244 -10.19 -1.34 23.43
N PRO A 245 -11.20 -0.44 23.52
CA PRO A 245 -12.50 -0.66 22.90
C PRO A 245 -12.41 -0.66 21.37
N PHE A 246 -13.22 -1.52 20.74
CA PHE A 246 -13.47 -1.53 19.30
C PHE A 246 -14.97 -1.37 19.05
N ALA A 247 -15.34 -0.46 18.17
CA ALA A 247 -16.71 -0.26 17.73
C ALA A 247 -16.78 -0.32 16.19
N LEU A 248 -17.72 -1.09 15.68
CA LEU A 248 -18.05 -1.15 14.26
C LEU A 248 -19.39 -0.46 14.03
N ILE A 249 -19.37 0.59 13.23
CA ILE A 249 -20.54 1.36 12.77
C ILE A 249 -20.70 1.12 11.27
N ASP A 250 -21.88 0.76 10.81
CA ASP A 250 -22.19 0.61 9.38
C ASP A 250 -23.35 1.54 8.99
N LEU A 251 -23.03 2.65 8.34
CA LEU A 251 -24.01 3.65 7.94
C LEU A 251 -25.03 3.17 6.90
N ARG A 252 -24.79 2.03 6.29
CA ARG A 252 -25.68 1.43 5.27
C ARG A 252 -26.82 0.62 5.89
N LYS A 253 -26.69 0.29 7.20
CA LYS A 253 -27.64 -0.58 7.90
C LYS A 253 -28.77 0.22 8.53
N GLN A 254 -29.90 -0.45 8.66
CA GLN A 254 -31.11 0.17 9.24
C GLN A 254 -31.10 0.25 10.78
N GLN A 255 -30.12 -0.35 11.41
CA GLN A 255 -29.98 -0.35 12.87
C GLN A 255 -29.63 1.02 13.39
N TYR A 256 -30.16 1.38 14.58
CA TYR A 256 -29.79 2.59 15.30
C TYR A 256 -28.41 2.39 15.94
N GLN A 257 -27.45 3.26 15.63
CA GLN A 257 -26.05 3.03 16.01
C GLN A 257 -25.43 4.19 16.77
N LEU A 258 -25.49 5.41 16.24
CA LEU A 258 -24.93 6.61 16.88
C LEU A 258 -25.90 7.80 16.76
N ASN A 259 -25.69 8.83 17.58
CA ASN A 259 -26.26 10.15 17.37
C ASN A 259 -25.17 11.06 16.80
N LEU A 260 -25.30 11.47 15.53
CA LEU A 260 -24.28 12.29 14.86
C LEU A 260 -24.18 13.69 15.50
N ILE A 261 -25.27 14.17 16.08
CA ILE A 261 -25.38 15.48 16.74
C ILE A 261 -25.49 15.38 18.27
N GLU A 262 -24.90 14.31 18.85
CA GLU A 262 -24.84 14.16 20.32
C GLU A 262 -24.13 15.36 20.94
N ASP A 263 -24.80 16.02 21.89
CA ASP A 263 -24.24 17.15 22.66
C ASP A 263 -23.61 18.24 21.75
N ILE A 264 -24.36 18.66 20.74
CA ILE A 264 -23.91 19.68 19.77
C ILE A 264 -24.46 21.06 20.12
N THR A 265 -23.69 22.11 19.80
CA THR A 265 -24.17 23.50 19.87
C THR A 265 -24.83 23.90 18.53
N PRO A 266 -25.69 24.99 18.54
CA PRO A 266 -26.26 25.48 17.29
C PRO A 266 -25.22 25.85 16.22
N ASP A 267 -24.16 26.54 16.61
CA ASP A 267 -23.09 26.93 15.66
C ASP A 267 -22.37 25.72 15.06
N GLU A 268 -22.09 24.72 15.89
CA GLU A 268 -21.50 23.46 15.41
C GLU A 268 -22.46 22.70 14.47
N LEU A 269 -23.78 22.72 14.74
CA LEU A 269 -24.75 22.07 13.86
C LEU A 269 -24.90 22.83 12.54
N GLU A 270 -24.87 24.18 12.55
CA GLU A 270 -24.83 24.98 11.32
C GLU A 270 -23.60 24.58 10.49
N GLU A 271 -22.42 24.45 11.10
CA GLU A 271 -21.20 24.01 10.42
C GLU A 271 -21.34 22.61 9.80
N LEU A 272 -21.97 21.66 10.52
CA LEU A 272 -22.27 20.34 9.97
C LEU A 272 -23.18 20.41 8.75
N PHE A 273 -24.20 21.26 8.76
CA PHE A 273 -25.07 21.46 7.58
C PHE A 273 -24.29 22.08 6.42
N VAL A 274 -23.41 23.05 6.66
CA VAL A 274 -22.52 23.61 5.64
C VAL A 274 -21.65 22.51 5.02
N ALA A 275 -21.07 21.65 5.84
CA ALA A 275 -20.24 20.55 5.39
C ALA A 275 -21.02 19.50 4.58
N GLY A 276 -22.17 19.05 5.11
CA GLY A 276 -22.96 17.99 4.50
C GLY A 276 -23.66 18.43 3.22
N PHE A 277 -24.18 19.66 3.20
CA PHE A 277 -25.01 20.15 2.10
C PHE A 277 -24.25 21.00 1.08
N SER A 278 -22.94 21.19 1.27
CA SER A 278 -22.05 22.00 0.42
C SER A 278 -22.53 23.44 0.29
N LEU A 279 -22.83 24.08 1.43
CA LEU A 279 -23.41 25.45 1.49
C LEU A 279 -22.35 26.55 1.61
N ALA A 280 -21.06 26.23 1.66
CA ALA A 280 -20.00 27.22 1.78
C ALA A 280 -19.97 28.18 0.57
N GLU A 281 -19.57 29.43 0.81
CA GLU A 281 -19.43 30.44 -0.24
C GLU A 281 -18.17 30.19 -1.07
N LYS A 282 -18.34 30.32 -2.39
CA LYS A 282 -17.25 30.18 -3.36
C LYS A 282 -16.81 31.54 -3.96
N GLY A 283 -17.57 32.59 -3.68
CA GLY A 283 -17.42 33.92 -4.29
C GLY A 283 -17.89 33.96 -5.76
N GLN A 284 -18.95 33.24 -6.08
CA GLN A 284 -19.54 33.14 -7.40
C GLN A 284 -21.04 33.53 -7.40
N GLU A 285 -21.60 33.86 -8.54
CA GLU A 285 -23.02 34.17 -8.68
C GLU A 285 -23.95 33.05 -8.16
N SER A 286 -23.50 31.79 -8.25
CA SER A 286 -24.24 30.65 -7.73
C SER A 286 -24.48 30.71 -6.22
N ASP A 287 -23.70 31.48 -5.46
CA ASP A 287 -23.85 31.60 -4.00
C ASP A 287 -25.14 32.33 -3.63
N PHE A 288 -25.63 33.19 -4.52
CA PHE A 288 -26.92 33.88 -4.34
C PHE A 288 -28.07 32.88 -4.16
N TYR A 289 -28.11 31.83 -4.96
CA TYR A 289 -29.18 30.82 -4.88
C TYR A 289 -29.12 29.95 -3.62
N ARG A 290 -28.03 30.01 -2.86
CA ARG A 290 -27.82 29.24 -1.62
C ARG A 290 -28.03 30.06 -0.36
N ILE A 291 -28.34 31.36 -0.47
CA ILE A 291 -28.55 32.24 0.70
C ILE A 291 -29.69 31.71 1.57
N ASP A 292 -30.80 31.33 0.96
CA ASP A 292 -31.96 30.81 1.67
C ASP A 292 -31.67 29.47 2.34
N ASP A 293 -30.94 28.57 1.68
CA ASP A 293 -30.52 27.30 2.24
C ASP A 293 -29.60 27.51 3.48
N ARG A 294 -28.66 28.46 3.44
CA ARG A 294 -27.79 28.80 4.58
C ARG A 294 -28.59 29.41 5.74
N LYS A 295 -29.51 30.30 5.41
CA LYS A 295 -30.41 30.89 6.43
C LYS A 295 -31.26 29.79 7.09
N ALA A 296 -31.78 28.86 6.28
CA ALA A 296 -32.54 27.73 6.81
C ALA A 296 -31.70 26.84 7.71
N ALA A 297 -30.45 26.50 7.28
CA ALA A 297 -29.50 25.74 8.06
C ALA A 297 -29.24 26.36 9.45
N ARG A 298 -28.97 27.67 9.46
CA ARG A 298 -28.76 28.42 10.72
C ARG A 298 -29.95 28.35 11.63
N ILE A 299 -31.15 28.64 11.14
CA ILE A 299 -32.37 28.65 11.98
C ILE A 299 -32.71 27.24 12.45
N ALA A 300 -32.59 26.22 11.56
CA ALA A 300 -32.83 24.82 11.94
C ALA A 300 -31.83 24.34 13.00
N ALA A 301 -30.59 24.83 12.97
CA ALA A 301 -29.58 24.47 13.95
C ALA A 301 -29.93 24.90 15.37
N HIS A 302 -30.65 25.98 15.54
CA HIS A 302 -31.12 26.44 16.88
C HIS A 302 -32.06 25.46 17.57
N PHE A 303 -32.64 24.48 16.85
CA PHE A 303 -33.50 23.46 17.45
C PHE A 303 -32.83 22.70 18.61
N VAL A 304 -31.52 22.50 18.56
CA VAL A 304 -30.77 21.76 19.58
C VAL A 304 -30.58 22.55 20.88
N SER A 305 -30.79 23.88 20.88
CA SER A 305 -30.73 24.68 22.09
C SER A 305 -31.80 24.26 23.10
N ASP A 306 -33.01 24.01 22.62
CA ASP A 306 -34.14 23.60 23.44
C ASP A 306 -34.24 22.07 23.59
N ASN A 307 -33.50 21.32 22.72
CA ASN A 307 -33.55 19.88 22.65
C ASN A 307 -32.12 19.26 22.59
N PRO A 308 -31.34 19.27 23.70
CA PRO A 308 -29.94 18.83 23.69
C PRO A 308 -29.70 17.37 23.33
N SER A 309 -30.71 16.51 23.48
CA SER A 309 -30.63 15.09 23.10
C SER A 309 -31.23 14.77 21.72
N ALA A 310 -31.56 15.80 20.94
CA ALA A 310 -32.15 15.63 19.61
C ALA A 310 -31.25 14.85 18.66
N THR A 311 -31.90 14.21 17.72
CA THR A 311 -31.26 13.60 16.54
C THR A 311 -31.53 14.47 15.30
N LEU A 312 -30.85 14.21 14.19
CA LEU A 312 -31.15 14.89 12.91
C LEU A 312 -32.60 14.65 12.46
N ARG A 313 -33.19 13.52 12.84
CA ARG A 313 -34.61 13.23 12.60
C ARG A 313 -35.53 14.16 13.39
N ASP A 314 -35.18 14.46 14.61
CA ASP A 314 -35.95 15.38 15.44
C ASP A 314 -35.87 16.82 14.89
N VAL A 315 -34.71 17.24 14.42
CA VAL A 315 -34.54 18.52 13.73
C VAL A 315 -35.38 18.56 12.45
N TYR A 316 -35.39 17.48 11.65
CA TYR A 316 -36.24 17.40 10.46
C TYR A 316 -37.72 17.50 10.79
N ASN A 317 -38.18 16.81 11.84
CA ASN A 317 -39.59 16.85 12.29
C ASN A 317 -39.99 18.15 13.00
N GLY A 318 -39.04 19.04 13.27
CA GLY A 318 -39.29 20.31 13.93
C GLY A 318 -40.18 21.25 13.09
N ASP A 319 -41.03 22.01 13.74
CA ASP A 319 -42.04 22.90 13.10
C ASP A 319 -41.43 23.83 12.07
N TYR A 320 -40.25 24.38 12.34
CA TYR A 320 -39.57 25.26 11.40
C TYR A 320 -39.22 24.55 10.10
N VAL A 321 -38.56 23.40 10.18
CA VAL A 321 -38.12 22.64 8.97
C VAL A 321 -39.32 22.19 8.17
N GLN A 322 -40.37 21.68 8.82
CA GLN A 322 -41.60 21.30 8.15
C GLN A 322 -42.32 22.52 7.53
N GLY A 323 -42.27 23.69 8.17
CA GLY A 323 -42.87 24.91 7.64
C GLY A 323 -42.20 25.53 6.41
N ILE A 324 -40.93 25.16 6.14
CA ILE A 324 -40.18 25.66 4.97
C ILE A 324 -40.14 24.69 3.78
N ALA A 325 -40.77 23.53 3.88
CA ALA A 325 -40.71 22.45 2.87
C ALA A 325 -41.01 22.93 1.44
N GLU A 326 -42.04 23.76 1.27
CA GLU A 326 -42.44 24.32 -0.03
C GLU A 326 -41.53 25.45 -0.54
N ARG A 327 -40.82 26.14 0.36
CA ARG A 327 -40.04 27.34 0.04
C ARG A 327 -38.57 27.05 -0.22
N ILE A 328 -37.96 26.16 0.59
CA ILE A 328 -36.52 25.89 0.61
C ILE A 328 -36.29 24.39 0.38
N LYS A 329 -36.66 23.94 -0.82
CA LYS A 329 -36.68 22.53 -1.19
C LYS A 329 -35.31 21.85 -1.11
N ALA A 330 -34.22 22.58 -1.41
CA ALA A 330 -32.89 21.98 -1.40
C ALA A 330 -32.42 21.63 0.01
N PHE A 331 -32.55 22.55 0.97
CA PHE A 331 -32.25 22.26 2.39
C PHE A 331 -33.17 21.19 2.95
N PHE A 332 -34.50 21.32 2.70
CA PHE A 332 -35.48 20.35 3.18
C PHE A 332 -35.18 18.93 2.71
N GLY A 333 -34.96 18.73 1.40
CA GLY A 333 -34.64 17.41 0.87
C GLY A 333 -33.34 16.81 1.41
N LYS A 334 -32.34 17.65 1.70
CA LYS A 334 -31.07 17.17 2.26
C LYS A 334 -31.20 16.71 3.71
N ILE A 335 -31.94 17.46 4.55
CA ILE A 335 -32.16 17.04 5.93
C ILE A 335 -33.11 15.84 6.03
N GLU A 336 -34.07 15.71 5.10
CA GLU A 336 -34.93 14.54 4.96
C GLU A 336 -34.12 13.28 4.67
N GLU A 337 -33.19 13.33 3.69
CA GLU A 337 -32.28 12.22 3.39
C GLU A 337 -31.51 11.75 4.63
N LEU A 338 -31.04 12.68 5.49
CA LEU A 338 -30.34 12.33 6.74
C LEU A 338 -31.29 11.78 7.82
N ALA A 339 -32.50 12.29 7.90
CA ALA A 339 -33.52 11.78 8.82
C ALA A 339 -33.89 10.32 8.54
N LEU A 340 -33.75 9.87 7.30
CA LEU A 340 -34.00 8.48 6.88
C LEU A 340 -32.85 7.52 7.25
N LEU A 341 -31.68 8.01 7.69
CA LEU A 341 -30.56 7.17 8.10
C LEU A 341 -30.65 6.79 9.58
N ASN A 342 -31.22 5.65 9.91
CA ASN A 342 -31.32 5.16 11.29
C ASN A 342 -29.95 5.11 11.98
N ALA A 343 -28.90 4.74 11.24
CA ALA A 343 -27.54 4.57 11.77
C ALA A 343 -27.00 5.82 12.48
N VAL A 344 -27.42 7.03 12.09
CA VAL A 344 -26.97 8.31 12.66
C VAL A 344 -28.03 9.01 13.54
N ASN A 345 -29.19 8.39 13.73
CA ASN A 345 -30.34 8.95 14.43
C ASN A 345 -30.72 8.13 15.67
N SER A 346 -29.75 7.72 16.47
CA SER A 346 -29.97 6.98 17.72
C SER A 346 -29.88 7.90 18.93
N PRO A 347 -30.96 8.19 19.66
CA PRO A 347 -30.91 9.08 20.84
C PRO A 347 -29.95 8.59 21.93
N LYS A 348 -29.70 7.28 21.98
CA LYS A 348 -28.78 6.63 22.96
C LYS A 348 -27.79 5.72 22.22
N GLY A 349 -27.13 6.26 21.19
CA GLY A 349 -26.19 5.52 20.37
C GLY A 349 -24.78 5.41 20.96
N PHE A 350 -23.86 4.93 20.14
CA PHE A 350 -22.44 4.93 20.43
C PHE A 350 -21.94 6.37 20.52
N SER A 351 -21.34 6.72 21.66
CA SER A 351 -20.72 8.04 21.81
C SER A 351 -19.32 8.06 21.23
N LEU A 352 -19.08 8.96 20.27
CA LEU A 352 -17.76 9.15 19.66
C LEU A 352 -16.73 9.60 20.71
N ARG A 353 -17.15 10.31 21.76
CA ARG A 353 -16.28 10.75 22.88
C ARG A 353 -15.57 9.56 23.54
N LYS A 354 -16.19 8.40 23.61
CA LYS A 354 -15.59 7.21 24.21
C LYS A 354 -14.20 6.90 23.63
N ILE A 355 -14.03 7.07 22.32
CA ILE A 355 -12.73 6.84 21.66
C ILE A 355 -11.74 7.96 21.97
N PHE A 356 -12.22 9.21 22.14
CA PHE A 356 -11.37 10.31 22.60
C PHE A 356 -10.83 10.08 24.01
N ASP A 357 -11.68 9.57 24.91
CA ASP A 357 -11.36 9.41 26.32
C ASP A 357 -10.57 8.11 26.61
N GLU A 358 -10.99 6.99 26.04
CA GLU A 358 -10.42 5.66 26.35
C GLU A 358 -9.35 5.22 25.35
N GLY A 359 -9.32 5.81 24.13
CA GLY A 359 -8.55 5.30 22.99
C GLY A 359 -9.25 4.13 22.30
N GLY A 360 -8.53 3.37 21.49
CA GLY A 360 -9.10 2.26 20.73
C GLY A 360 -9.56 2.67 19.34
N CYS A 361 -10.53 1.96 18.74
CA CYS A 361 -10.93 2.20 17.35
C CYS A 361 -12.44 2.24 17.16
N CYS A 362 -12.92 3.27 16.47
CA CYS A 362 -14.24 3.31 15.85
C CYS A 362 -14.09 3.16 14.34
N TYR A 363 -14.52 2.03 13.82
CA TYR A 363 -14.52 1.72 12.38
C TYR A 363 -15.88 2.05 11.80
N VAL A 364 -15.92 2.96 10.82
CA VAL A 364 -17.15 3.44 10.20
C VAL A 364 -17.19 3.03 8.75
N VAL A 365 -18.07 2.10 8.43
CA VAL A 365 -18.35 1.70 7.05
C VAL A 365 -19.33 2.69 6.43
N GLY A 366 -18.91 3.26 5.31
CA GLY A 366 -19.68 4.26 4.58
C GLY A 366 -20.16 3.79 3.21
N SER A 367 -20.17 4.71 2.23
CA SER A 367 -20.53 4.42 0.84
C SER A 367 -19.82 5.37 -0.13
N MET A 368 -19.49 4.86 -1.31
CA MET A 368 -19.00 5.65 -2.44
C MET A 368 -20.12 6.11 -3.39
N ARG A 369 -21.34 5.57 -3.26
CA ARG A 369 -22.43 5.78 -4.23
C ARG A 369 -23.69 6.38 -3.63
N ASN A 370 -23.94 6.19 -2.35
CA ASN A 370 -25.18 6.65 -1.72
C ASN A 370 -24.98 8.09 -1.18
N SER A 371 -25.63 9.07 -1.81
CA SER A 371 -25.48 10.49 -1.51
C SER A 371 -25.76 10.83 -0.04
N LYS A 372 -26.79 10.25 0.57
CA LYS A 372 -27.13 10.51 1.97
C LYS A 372 -26.07 9.98 2.93
N ILE A 373 -25.43 8.84 2.62
CA ILE A 373 -24.34 8.29 3.42
C ILE A 373 -23.07 9.12 3.24
N ILE A 374 -22.75 9.56 2.01
CA ILE A 374 -21.63 10.46 1.73
C ILE A 374 -21.81 11.79 2.49
N THR A 375 -23.02 12.32 2.53
CA THR A 375 -23.35 13.51 3.34
C THR A 375 -23.05 13.26 4.81
N ALA A 376 -23.50 12.16 5.38
CA ALA A 376 -23.20 11.80 6.77
C ALA A 376 -21.70 11.60 7.03
N GLN A 377 -20.95 11.01 6.08
CA GLN A 377 -19.48 10.86 6.18
C GLN A 377 -18.77 12.23 6.29
N ARG A 378 -19.17 13.20 5.46
CA ARG A 378 -18.61 14.56 5.51
C ARG A 378 -18.90 15.25 6.84
N MET A 379 -20.13 15.12 7.32
CA MET A 379 -20.54 15.68 8.62
C MET A 379 -19.79 15.00 9.77
N LEU A 380 -19.61 13.68 9.71
CA LEU A 380 -18.90 12.93 10.75
C LEU A 380 -17.45 13.42 10.91
N LEU A 381 -16.73 13.65 9.80
CA LEU A 381 -15.36 14.18 9.88
C LEU A 381 -15.31 15.55 10.60
N VAL A 382 -16.21 16.47 10.24
CA VAL A 382 -16.27 17.77 10.90
C VAL A 382 -16.65 17.61 12.36
N ARG A 383 -17.56 16.68 12.69
CA ARG A 383 -17.91 16.37 14.09
C ARG A 383 -16.70 15.91 14.90
N LEU A 384 -15.80 15.11 14.32
CA LEU A 384 -14.57 14.73 15.01
C LEU A 384 -13.67 15.93 15.31
N TYR A 385 -13.60 16.92 14.42
CA TYR A 385 -12.86 18.16 14.68
C TYR A 385 -13.48 18.96 15.83
N GLN A 386 -14.80 19.16 15.83
CA GLN A 386 -15.52 19.85 16.88
C GLN A 386 -15.30 19.19 18.25
N LEU A 387 -15.36 17.86 18.31
CA LEU A 387 -15.07 17.12 19.55
C LEU A 387 -13.62 17.32 20.01
N ALA A 388 -12.68 17.40 19.09
CA ALA A 388 -11.27 17.67 19.42
C ALA A 388 -11.06 19.10 19.91
N GLU A 389 -11.78 20.07 19.37
CA GLU A 389 -11.70 21.50 19.74
C GLU A 389 -12.19 21.78 21.15
N ARG A 390 -13.16 21.01 21.60
CA ARG A 390 -13.72 21.13 22.96
C ARG A 390 -12.78 20.61 24.05
N ARG A 391 -11.69 19.92 23.72
CA ARG A 391 -10.78 19.35 24.72
C ARG A 391 -9.92 20.44 25.38
N ASP A 392 -9.75 20.35 26.69
CA ASP A 392 -8.78 21.17 27.41
C ASP A 392 -7.36 20.81 26.97
N ARG A 393 -6.59 21.82 26.64
CA ARG A 393 -5.19 21.69 26.17
C ARG A 393 -4.25 22.57 27.00
N VAL A 394 -4.79 23.25 27.99
CA VAL A 394 -4.05 24.14 28.86
C VAL A 394 -3.65 23.41 30.15
N THR A 395 -4.60 22.73 30.75
CA THR A 395 -4.40 22.04 32.03
C THR A 395 -4.13 20.55 31.81
N ASP A 396 -4.47 19.99 30.63
CA ASP A 396 -4.34 18.58 30.34
C ASP A 396 -3.62 18.35 28.99
N VAL A 397 -3.01 17.18 28.83
CA VAL A 397 -2.42 16.73 27.56
C VAL A 397 -3.42 15.77 26.92
N PRO A 398 -4.22 16.23 25.96
CA PRO A 398 -5.25 15.39 25.39
C PRO A 398 -4.64 14.22 24.61
N ARG A 399 -5.30 13.06 24.70
CA ARG A 399 -4.94 11.87 23.93
C ARG A 399 -4.84 12.20 22.44
N PRO A 400 -3.77 11.79 21.73
CA PRO A 400 -3.70 11.91 20.27
C PRO A 400 -4.82 11.10 19.60
N ILE A 401 -5.38 11.66 18.53
CA ILE A 401 -6.45 11.04 17.75
C ILE A 401 -5.98 10.90 16.31
N ALA A 402 -6.00 9.68 15.80
CA ALA A 402 -5.74 9.37 14.41
C ALA A 402 -7.06 9.20 13.65
N VAL A 403 -7.23 9.91 12.55
CA VAL A 403 -8.39 9.76 11.67
C VAL A 403 -7.92 9.29 10.30
N TYR A 404 -8.33 8.10 9.89
CA TYR A 404 -8.03 7.57 8.57
C TYR A 404 -9.22 7.79 7.63
N LEU A 405 -8.95 8.46 6.53
CA LEU A 405 -9.90 8.77 5.47
C LEU A 405 -9.57 7.95 4.23
N SER A 406 -10.15 6.76 4.11
CA SER A 406 -10.01 5.98 2.89
C SER A 406 -10.79 6.66 1.76
N GLU A 407 -10.17 6.79 0.58
CA GLU A 407 -10.71 7.53 -0.56
C GLU A 407 -11.15 8.94 -0.18
N LEU A 408 -10.21 9.80 0.12
CA LEU A 408 -10.38 11.15 0.68
C LEU A 408 -11.52 11.96 0.04
N LYS A 409 -11.73 11.86 -1.27
CA LYS A 409 -12.74 12.64 -2.01
C LYS A 409 -14.18 12.50 -1.47
N TYR A 410 -14.52 11.38 -0.82
CA TYR A 410 -15.85 11.16 -0.24
C TYR A 410 -16.07 11.83 1.11
N HIS A 411 -15.01 12.36 1.71
CA HIS A 411 -15.03 13.02 3.03
C HIS A 411 -14.84 14.53 2.94
N LEU A 412 -14.49 15.05 1.76
CA LEU A 412 -14.19 16.47 1.58
C LEU A 412 -15.42 17.35 1.75
N SER A 413 -15.23 18.43 2.49
CA SER A 413 -16.13 19.58 2.61
C SER A 413 -15.31 20.83 2.91
N ARG A 414 -15.90 22.02 2.81
CA ARG A 414 -15.19 23.26 3.11
C ARG A 414 -14.70 23.30 4.55
N PRO A 415 -15.54 23.03 5.58
CA PRO A 415 -15.07 22.97 6.96
C PRO A 415 -14.01 21.88 7.18
N ALA A 416 -14.13 20.71 6.53
CA ALA A 416 -13.13 19.66 6.64
C ALA A 416 -11.76 20.08 6.10
N LEU A 417 -11.73 20.81 4.99
CA LEU A 417 -10.50 21.29 4.38
C LEU A 417 -9.82 22.38 5.23
N GLU A 418 -10.60 23.28 5.79
CA GLU A 418 -10.12 24.33 6.70
C GLU A 418 -9.64 23.73 8.02
N GLY A 419 -10.40 22.76 8.55
CA GLY A 419 -10.06 22.00 9.75
C GLY A 419 -8.77 21.19 9.60
N LEU A 420 -8.42 20.74 8.40
CA LEU A 420 -7.18 20.00 8.15
C LEU A 420 -5.94 20.76 8.61
N GLY A 421 -5.88 22.08 8.35
CA GLY A 421 -4.76 22.92 8.80
C GLY A 421 -4.70 23.07 10.33
N ALA A 422 -5.86 23.11 11.01
CA ALA A 422 -5.97 23.35 12.45
C ALA A 422 -5.98 22.07 13.30
N ALA A 423 -6.37 20.92 12.72
CA ALA A 423 -6.59 19.66 13.43
C ALA A 423 -5.37 19.19 14.23
N ARG A 424 -4.16 19.39 13.68
CA ARG A 424 -2.91 19.03 14.33
C ARG A 424 -2.74 19.70 15.70
N ASP A 425 -3.05 20.98 15.79
CA ASP A 425 -2.92 21.77 17.03
C ASP A 425 -3.98 21.36 18.07
N LYS A 426 -5.04 20.66 17.62
CA LYS A 426 -6.09 20.08 18.48
C LYS A 426 -5.77 18.64 18.89
N GLY A 427 -4.57 18.13 18.53
CA GLY A 427 -4.15 16.77 18.82
C GLY A 427 -4.83 15.72 17.93
N VAL A 428 -5.25 16.11 16.73
CA VAL A 428 -5.78 15.19 15.70
C VAL A 428 -4.81 15.14 14.52
N HIS A 429 -4.38 13.96 14.15
CA HIS A 429 -3.62 13.75 12.93
C HIS A 429 -4.43 12.89 11.96
N ILE A 430 -4.34 13.23 10.67
CA ILE A 430 -5.17 12.68 9.63
C ILE A 430 -4.30 11.88 8.68
N ILE A 431 -4.72 10.67 8.43
CA ILE A 431 -4.14 9.78 7.42
C ILE A 431 -5.12 9.75 6.26
N MET A 432 -4.67 10.17 5.10
CA MET A 432 -5.50 10.27 3.89
C MET A 432 -5.01 9.29 2.86
N ASP A 433 -5.91 8.65 2.11
CA ASP A 433 -5.51 7.94 0.91
C ASP A 433 -6.26 8.44 -0.34
N HIS A 434 -5.57 8.39 -1.46
CA HIS A 434 -6.15 8.64 -2.78
C HIS A 434 -5.34 7.94 -3.87
N GLN A 435 -5.90 7.86 -5.09
CA GLN A 435 -5.25 7.13 -6.18
C GLN A 435 -4.43 8.05 -7.09
N SER A 436 -4.90 9.28 -7.30
CA SER A 436 -4.30 10.26 -8.20
C SER A 436 -4.59 11.69 -7.76
N ILE A 437 -3.89 12.65 -8.35
CA ILE A 437 -4.22 14.08 -8.20
C ILE A 437 -5.62 14.38 -8.72
N ALA A 438 -6.08 13.67 -9.74
CA ALA A 438 -7.42 13.85 -10.30
C ALA A 438 -8.51 13.53 -9.26
N ASP A 439 -8.29 12.54 -8.37
CA ASP A 439 -9.21 12.25 -7.27
C ASP A 439 -9.35 13.41 -6.28
N LEU A 440 -8.26 14.14 -6.01
CA LEU A 440 -8.30 15.33 -5.16
C LEU A 440 -9.03 16.51 -5.82
N LYS A 441 -9.00 16.56 -7.15
CA LYS A 441 -9.72 17.58 -7.93
C LYS A 441 -11.21 17.26 -8.10
N ASP A 442 -11.60 15.99 -7.95
CA ASP A 442 -12.99 15.52 -7.92
C ASP A 442 -13.60 15.80 -6.53
N CYS A 443 -13.90 17.05 -6.27
CA CYS A 443 -14.33 17.57 -4.98
C CYS A 443 -15.73 18.22 -5.06
N PRO A 444 -16.42 18.44 -3.92
CA PRO A 444 -17.71 19.14 -3.87
C PRO A 444 -17.71 20.49 -4.59
N ALA A 445 -18.88 20.87 -5.09
CA ALA A 445 -19.03 22.05 -5.93
C ALA A 445 -18.65 23.38 -5.26
N ASP A 446 -18.64 23.44 -3.92
CA ASP A 446 -18.21 24.58 -3.12
C ASP A 446 -16.70 24.64 -2.85
N LEU A 447 -15.94 23.67 -3.38
CA LEU A 447 -14.48 23.63 -3.32
C LEU A 447 -13.84 23.92 -4.68
N LYS A 448 -12.57 24.32 -4.65
CA LYS A 448 -11.70 24.43 -5.84
C LYS A 448 -10.69 23.28 -5.81
N GLY A 449 -10.62 22.44 -6.85
CA GLY A 449 -9.76 21.28 -6.89
C GLY A 449 -8.28 21.58 -6.61
N ASP A 450 -7.74 22.67 -7.18
CA ASP A 450 -6.35 23.04 -6.92
C ASP A 450 -6.11 23.47 -5.46
N ALA A 451 -7.10 24.06 -4.80
CA ALA A 451 -7.02 24.39 -3.38
C ALA A 451 -7.02 23.12 -2.51
N VAL A 452 -7.79 22.10 -2.91
CA VAL A 452 -7.78 20.78 -2.23
C VAL A 452 -6.41 20.13 -2.35
N VAL A 453 -5.86 20.07 -3.58
CA VAL A 453 -4.50 19.53 -3.80
C VAL A 453 -3.47 20.28 -2.95
N GLY A 454 -3.49 21.62 -2.97
CA GLY A 454 -2.58 22.44 -2.17
C GLY A 454 -2.69 22.16 -0.68
N ALA A 455 -3.92 22.09 -0.14
CA ALA A 455 -4.14 21.82 1.27
C ALA A 455 -3.64 20.43 1.71
N VAL A 456 -3.87 19.39 0.89
CA VAL A 456 -3.38 18.03 1.19
C VAL A 456 -1.85 18.00 1.17
N VAL A 457 -1.24 18.59 0.14
CA VAL A 457 0.23 18.59 -0.02
C VAL A 457 0.93 19.30 1.14
N GLU A 458 0.47 20.50 1.49
CA GLU A 458 1.11 21.33 2.52
C GLU A 458 0.91 20.77 3.94
N ASN A 459 -0.25 20.18 4.22
CA ASN A 459 -0.55 19.70 5.58
C ASN A 459 0.00 18.28 5.83
N ALA A 460 0.11 17.42 4.81
CA ALA A 460 0.65 16.07 4.97
C ALA A 460 2.18 16.05 4.78
N LYS A 461 2.92 16.10 5.88
CA LYS A 461 4.39 16.09 5.86
C LYS A 461 5.00 14.72 5.68
N PHE A 462 4.26 13.67 5.99
CA PHE A 462 4.63 12.28 5.75
C PHE A 462 3.84 11.76 4.57
N LYS A 463 4.53 11.27 3.54
CA LYS A 463 3.85 10.71 2.37
C LYS A 463 4.40 9.32 2.05
N LEU A 464 3.50 8.41 1.69
CA LEU A 464 3.80 7.10 1.15
C LEU A 464 3.30 7.05 -0.29
N VAL A 465 4.21 6.92 -1.23
CA VAL A 465 3.87 6.85 -2.66
C VAL A 465 4.11 5.45 -3.17
N TYR A 466 3.03 4.72 -3.38
CA TYR A 466 2.98 3.42 -4.05
C TYR A 466 2.91 3.61 -5.56
N ARG A 467 2.89 2.50 -6.31
CA ARG A 467 2.69 2.56 -7.76
C ARG A 467 1.45 3.37 -8.11
N VAL A 468 1.59 4.33 -9.00
CA VAL A 468 0.48 5.03 -9.65
C VAL A 468 0.44 4.66 -11.12
N MET A 469 -0.74 4.73 -11.74
CA MET A 469 -0.92 4.43 -13.16
C MET A 469 -1.11 5.72 -13.98
N ASP A 470 -1.42 6.83 -13.31
CA ASP A 470 -1.62 8.15 -13.91
C ASP A 470 -0.25 8.83 -14.10
N PRO A 471 0.14 9.14 -15.38
CA PRO A 471 1.41 9.81 -15.66
C PRO A 471 1.54 11.20 -15.03
N ASP A 472 0.43 11.97 -14.97
CA ASP A 472 0.45 13.31 -14.40
C ASP A 472 0.74 13.26 -12.89
N THR A 473 0.15 12.30 -12.19
CA THR A 473 0.44 12.05 -10.77
C THR A 473 1.88 11.58 -10.58
N ALA A 474 2.39 10.69 -11.46
CA ALA A 474 3.77 10.23 -11.37
C ALA A 474 4.77 11.37 -11.58
N GLU A 475 4.52 12.25 -12.55
CA GLU A 475 5.38 13.42 -12.79
C GLU A 475 5.31 14.42 -11.63
N TRP A 476 4.12 14.66 -11.09
CA TRP A 476 3.94 15.52 -9.93
C TRP A 476 4.72 15.00 -8.70
N VAL A 477 4.68 13.69 -8.41
CA VAL A 477 5.46 13.05 -7.35
C VAL A 477 6.95 13.14 -7.64
N ALA A 478 7.38 12.93 -8.89
CA ALA A 478 8.77 13.05 -9.28
C ALA A 478 9.32 14.48 -8.99
N ARG A 479 8.53 15.51 -9.30
CA ARG A 479 8.87 16.91 -8.98
C ARG A 479 9.03 17.14 -7.48
N MET A 480 8.20 16.51 -6.64
CA MET A 480 8.34 16.61 -5.18
C MET A 480 9.63 15.98 -4.64
N SER A 481 10.21 15.02 -5.36
CA SER A 481 11.48 14.39 -4.94
C SER A 481 12.70 15.31 -5.06
N GLY A 482 12.56 16.45 -5.74
CA GLY A 482 13.65 17.36 -6.08
C GLY A 482 14.50 16.86 -7.24
N THR A 483 15.49 17.66 -7.63
CA THR A 483 16.39 17.35 -8.75
C THR A 483 17.81 17.08 -8.25
N ILE A 484 18.52 16.25 -9.00
CA ILE A 484 19.95 15.97 -8.82
C ILE A 484 20.67 16.25 -10.13
N LEU A 485 21.95 16.59 -10.03
CA LEU A 485 22.83 16.73 -11.17
C LEU A 485 23.40 15.36 -11.53
N VAL A 486 23.26 14.96 -12.77
CA VAL A 486 23.81 13.72 -13.34
C VAL A 486 24.67 14.03 -14.54
N ASP A 487 25.68 13.18 -14.77
CA ASP A 487 26.51 13.29 -15.95
C ASP A 487 25.83 12.60 -17.14
N ASP A 488 25.47 13.40 -18.14
CA ASP A 488 24.84 12.93 -19.39
C ASP A 488 25.93 12.73 -20.46
N GLU A 489 26.09 11.50 -20.92
CA GLU A 489 27.13 11.14 -21.88
C GLU A 489 26.63 11.27 -23.33
N LEU A 490 27.17 12.20 -24.08
CA LEU A 490 26.97 12.33 -25.51
C LEU A 490 28.05 11.54 -26.27
N ARG A 491 27.64 10.54 -27.02
CA ARG A 491 28.51 9.77 -27.92
C ARG A 491 28.33 10.27 -29.34
N LYS A 492 29.44 10.64 -29.98
CA LYS A 492 29.44 10.92 -31.42
C LYS A 492 29.57 9.60 -32.18
N ALA A 493 28.59 9.26 -32.99
CA ALA A 493 28.74 8.18 -33.98
C ALA A 493 29.40 8.80 -35.23
N LYS A 494 30.57 8.25 -35.63
CA LYS A 494 31.16 8.51 -36.98
C LYS A 494 30.78 7.35 -37.88
N THR A 495 30.15 7.67 -38.98
CA THR A 495 29.93 6.70 -40.07
C THR A 495 31.20 6.67 -40.91
N ASP A 496 32.07 5.73 -40.61
CA ASP A 496 33.22 5.44 -41.45
C ASP A 496 32.84 4.31 -42.42
N ASN A 497 32.55 4.72 -43.66
CA ASN A 497 32.22 3.84 -44.80
C ASN A 497 30.84 3.17 -44.74
N MET A 498 30.30 2.86 -45.91
CA MET A 498 28.93 2.37 -46.21
C MET A 498 28.46 1.12 -45.42
N LEU A 499 29.21 0.56 -44.49
CA LEU A 499 28.91 -0.73 -43.88
C LEU A 499 29.16 -0.85 -42.36
N THR A 500 29.77 0.16 -41.69
CA THR A 500 30.02 0.08 -40.24
C THR A 500 29.91 1.44 -39.58
N GLU A 501 29.01 1.55 -38.63
CA GLU A 501 29.00 2.66 -37.66
C GLU A 501 30.03 2.37 -36.56
N THR A 502 31.07 3.17 -36.48
CA THR A 502 32.02 3.13 -35.35
C THR A 502 31.67 4.24 -34.37
N ILE A 503 31.49 3.88 -33.09
CA ILE A 503 31.32 4.84 -32.02
C ILE A 503 32.69 5.47 -31.75
N ASP A 504 32.80 6.80 -31.88
CA ASP A 504 34.03 7.51 -31.58
C ASP A 504 34.39 7.34 -30.09
N SER A 505 35.65 7.22 -29.81
CA SER A 505 36.19 7.15 -28.44
C SER A 505 36.05 8.49 -27.68
N GLU A 506 35.79 9.59 -28.41
CA GLU A 506 35.55 10.90 -27.79
C GLU A 506 34.16 10.92 -27.13
N ARG A 507 34.15 11.17 -25.83
CA ARG A 507 32.94 11.32 -25.01
C ARG A 507 32.82 12.79 -24.59
N THR A 508 31.68 13.39 -24.87
CA THR A 508 31.34 14.68 -24.31
C THR A 508 30.43 14.46 -23.12
N ILE A 509 30.84 14.89 -21.95
CA ILE A 509 30.06 14.81 -20.73
C ILE A 509 29.46 16.18 -20.47
N ARG A 510 28.17 16.25 -20.24
CA ARG A 510 27.47 17.45 -19.75
C ARG A 510 26.71 17.10 -18.48
N GLN A 511 26.55 18.08 -17.60
CA GLN A 511 25.65 17.95 -16.48
C GLN A 511 24.21 18.16 -16.94
N ALA A 512 23.32 17.29 -16.52
CA ALA A 512 21.90 17.38 -16.72
C ALA A 512 21.16 17.26 -15.39
N GLU A 513 20.07 17.98 -15.24
CA GLU A 513 19.18 17.84 -14.09
C GLU A 513 18.22 16.68 -14.33
N ARG A 514 18.03 15.83 -13.31
CA ARG A 514 17.07 14.75 -13.30
C ARG A 514 16.37 14.72 -11.94
N PHE A 515 15.12 14.27 -11.90
CA PHE A 515 14.45 14.07 -10.63
C PHE A 515 15.14 12.98 -9.81
N PHE A 516 15.19 13.17 -8.49
CA PHE A 516 15.78 12.17 -7.57
C PHE A 516 15.04 10.84 -7.66
N ILE A 517 13.69 10.88 -7.68
CA ILE A 517 12.84 9.75 -8.04
C ILE A 517 12.19 10.09 -9.38
N ASP A 518 12.53 9.33 -10.42
CA ASP A 518 11.96 9.51 -11.75
C ASP A 518 10.54 8.97 -11.85
N SER A 519 9.69 9.57 -12.69
CA SER A 519 8.31 9.13 -12.93
C SER A 519 8.23 7.67 -13.38
N ASN A 520 9.20 7.17 -14.16
CA ASN A 520 9.27 5.76 -14.55
C ASN A 520 9.50 4.83 -13.37
N MET A 521 10.19 5.27 -12.32
CA MET A 521 10.31 4.48 -11.09
C MET A 521 8.96 4.34 -10.40
N ILE A 522 8.20 5.44 -10.31
CA ILE A 522 6.90 5.49 -9.63
C ILE A 522 5.86 4.63 -10.38
N LEU A 523 5.82 4.73 -11.72
CA LEU A 523 4.92 3.95 -12.58
C LEU A 523 5.20 2.44 -12.55
N ASN A 524 6.41 2.03 -12.18
CA ASN A 524 6.86 0.64 -12.21
C ASN A 524 7.13 0.05 -10.83
N LEU A 525 6.78 0.74 -9.72
CA LEU A 525 6.94 0.20 -8.38
C LEU A 525 6.24 -1.17 -8.25
N PRO A 526 6.87 -2.15 -7.61
CA PRO A 526 6.21 -3.40 -7.23
C PRO A 526 5.09 -3.16 -6.21
N ASP A 527 4.16 -4.11 -6.09
CA ASP A 527 3.15 -4.06 -5.04
C ASP A 527 3.81 -4.12 -3.66
N PHE A 528 3.23 -3.44 -2.69
CA PHE A 528 3.74 -3.30 -1.31
C PHE A 528 5.09 -2.59 -1.17
N VAL A 529 5.57 -1.96 -2.24
CA VAL A 529 6.76 -1.12 -2.22
C VAL A 529 6.34 0.33 -2.46
N SER A 530 6.80 1.23 -1.60
CA SER A 530 6.54 2.67 -1.70
C SER A 530 7.81 3.48 -1.60
N PHE A 531 7.74 4.75 -2.00
CA PHE A 531 8.70 5.76 -1.58
C PHE A 531 8.13 6.54 -0.40
N ILE A 532 8.91 6.63 0.68
CA ILE A 532 8.61 7.47 1.86
C ILE A 532 9.19 8.86 1.64
N PHE A 533 8.33 9.86 1.76
CA PHE A 533 8.72 11.28 1.79
C PHE A 533 8.54 11.81 3.20
N THR A 534 9.57 12.43 3.73
CA THR A 534 9.58 13.12 5.01
C THR A 534 10.22 14.49 4.86
N THR A 535 10.04 15.37 5.83
CA THR A 535 10.70 16.69 5.81
C THR A 535 12.15 16.66 6.28
N LYS A 536 12.63 15.53 6.81
CA LYS A 536 13.95 15.42 7.46
C LYS A 536 14.99 14.69 6.61
N THR A 537 14.56 13.84 5.70
CA THR A 537 15.43 12.97 4.90
C THR A 537 15.01 12.99 3.44
N LEU A 538 15.94 12.64 2.55
CA LEU A 538 15.60 12.37 1.16
C LEU A 538 14.65 11.18 1.08
N PRO A 539 13.78 11.13 0.06
CA PRO A 539 12.88 10.01 -0.14
C PRO A 539 13.62 8.69 -0.24
N SER A 540 13.09 7.67 0.42
CA SER A 540 13.67 6.31 0.45
C SER A 540 12.61 5.26 0.16
N ALA A 541 13.05 4.10 -0.34
CA ALA A 541 12.14 2.99 -0.58
C ALA A 541 11.74 2.30 0.73
N SER A 542 10.48 1.92 0.84
CA SER A 542 9.91 1.15 1.95
C SER A 542 9.20 -0.08 1.40
N LEU A 543 9.51 -1.23 1.98
CA LEU A 543 8.93 -2.52 1.65
C LEU A 543 8.06 -2.96 2.83
N ILE A 544 6.77 -3.13 2.58
CA ILE A 544 5.83 -3.59 3.61
C ILE A 544 5.31 -4.99 3.30
N SER A 545 4.77 -5.64 4.33
CA SER A 545 4.08 -6.92 4.23
C SER A 545 2.82 -6.88 5.08
N PRO A 546 1.72 -7.53 4.69
CA PRO A 546 0.46 -7.45 5.43
C PRO A 546 0.55 -8.14 6.80
N ILE A 547 -0.11 -7.56 7.81
CA ILE A 547 -0.34 -8.23 9.09
C ILE A 547 -1.43 -9.28 8.89
N LYS A 548 -1.10 -10.54 9.12
CA LYS A 548 -2.06 -11.65 9.01
C LYS A 548 -3.04 -11.63 10.18
N VAL A 549 -4.34 -11.64 9.86
CA VAL A 549 -5.43 -11.66 10.83
C VAL A 549 -6.43 -12.77 10.52
N ARG A 550 -7.12 -13.26 11.55
CA ARG A 550 -8.23 -14.22 11.37
C ARG A 550 -9.54 -13.48 11.27
N LYS A 551 -10.36 -13.79 10.27
CA LYS A 551 -11.74 -13.34 10.20
C LYS A 551 -12.55 -13.94 11.34
N ARG A 552 -13.36 -13.13 12.00
CA ARG A 552 -14.33 -13.53 13.00
C ARG A 552 -15.62 -12.76 12.77
N GLN A 553 -16.75 -13.29 13.21
CA GLN A 553 -18.02 -12.56 13.13
C GLN A 553 -17.90 -11.24 13.91
N LEU A 554 -18.00 -10.12 13.21
CA LEU A 554 -18.03 -8.79 13.80
C LEU A 554 -19.47 -8.39 14.08
N LYS A 555 -19.71 -7.84 15.27
CA LYS A 555 -21.00 -7.28 15.63
C LYS A 555 -20.98 -5.78 15.37
N ILE A 556 -21.91 -5.32 14.53
CA ILE A 556 -22.20 -3.91 14.36
C ILE A 556 -22.75 -3.39 15.69
N PHE A 557 -22.27 -2.25 16.14
CA PHE A 557 -22.86 -1.60 17.30
C PHE A 557 -24.31 -1.24 16.97
N SER A 558 -25.24 -1.65 17.81
CA SER A 558 -26.67 -1.38 17.60
C SER A 558 -27.39 -1.21 18.93
N VAL A 559 -28.34 -0.33 18.92
CA VAL A 559 -29.27 -0.09 20.02
C VAL A 559 -30.61 -0.72 19.67
N SER A 560 -31.25 -1.39 20.65
CA SER A 560 -32.56 -1.99 20.41
C SER A 560 -33.62 -0.93 20.07
N PRO A 561 -34.58 -1.25 19.21
CA PRO A 561 -35.65 -0.32 18.82
C PRO A 561 -36.43 0.26 20.01
N ASP A 562 -36.61 -0.51 21.09
CA ASP A 562 -37.31 -0.06 22.30
C ASP A 562 -36.59 1.07 23.04
N ILE A 563 -35.27 1.12 22.95
CA ILE A 563 -34.43 2.20 23.53
C ILE A 563 -34.40 3.40 22.57
N ALA A 564 -34.47 3.14 21.28
CA ALA A 564 -34.55 4.15 20.21
C ALA A 564 -35.98 4.72 20.04
N ALA A 565 -36.98 4.12 20.67
CA ALA A 565 -38.40 4.49 20.53
C ALA A 565 -38.79 5.89 21.08
N GLY A 566 -37.82 6.67 21.58
CA GLY A 566 -38.01 8.10 21.74
C GLY A 566 -37.96 8.90 20.44
N ALA A 567 -37.47 8.31 19.34
CA ALA A 567 -37.42 8.96 18.04
C ALA A 567 -38.79 8.88 17.36
N ALA A 568 -39.42 10.03 17.14
CA ALA A 568 -40.67 10.11 16.41
C ALA A 568 -40.54 9.50 15.00
N PRO A 569 -41.49 8.70 14.53
CA PRO A 569 -41.44 8.16 13.19
C PRO A 569 -41.41 9.29 12.15
N VAL A 570 -40.50 9.21 11.20
CA VAL A 570 -40.49 10.11 10.04
C VAL A 570 -41.80 9.92 9.28
N LYS A 571 -42.66 10.94 9.26
CA LYS A 571 -43.81 10.96 8.36
C LYS A 571 -43.27 11.17 6.95
N ILE A 572 -43.10 10.06 6.22
CA ILE A 572 -42.79 10.14 4.78
C ILE A 572 -44.06 10.64 4.10
N MET A 573 -44.14 11.94 3.83
CA MET A 573 -45.10 12.45 2.87
C MET A 573 -44.58 12.15 1.46
N LEU A 574 -44.86 10.94 0.99
CA LEU A 574 -44.72 10.64 -0.42
C LEU A 574 -45.87 11.37 -1.12
N ASP A 575 -45.63 12.57 -1.64
CA ASP A 575 -46.57 13.24 -2.52
C ASP A 575 -46.48 12.60 -3.92
N PHE A 576 -47.27 11.55 -4.08
CA PHE A 576 -47.50 10.99 -5.41
C PHE A 576 -48.56 11.88 -6.10
N GLY A 577 -48.21 12.42 -7.24
CA GLY A 577 -49.19 13.05 -8.09
C GLY A 577 -50.44 12.15 -8.27
N GLU A 578 -51.59 12.72 -8.46
CA GLU A 578 -52.87 11.97 -8.53
C GLU A 578 -52.86 10.84 -9.56
N ASP A 579 -52.00 10.89 -10.56
CA ASP A 579 -51.89 9.92 -11.65
C ASP A 579 -51.09 8.64 -11.26
N ASP A 580 -50.30 8.64 -10.17
CA ASP A 580 -49.47 7.51 -9.78
C ASP A 580 -50.12 6.59 -8.72
N LYS A 581 -51.24 7.00 -8.13
CA LYS A 581 -51.98 6.23 -7.08
C LYS A 581 -52.42 4.84 -7.50
N PRO A 582 -52.86 4.58 -8.74
CA PRO A 582 -53.26 3.22 -9.18
C PRO A 582 -52.10 2.24 -9.31
N ALA A 583 -50.94 2.72 -9.80
CA ALA A 583 -49.74 1.89 -10.02
C ALA A 583 -49.13 1.42 -8.70
N MET A 584 -49.17 2.24 -7.65
CA MET A 584 -48.62 1.89 -6.35
C MET A 584 -49.48 0.89 -5.56
N ARG A 585 -50.81 0.95 -5.72
CA ARG A 585 -51.72 -0.10 -5.19
C ARG A 585 -51.39 -1.47 -5.77
N ASP A 586 -51.02 -1.53 -7.03
CA ASP A 586 -50.68 -2.76 -7.74
C ASP A 586 -49.31 -3.31 -7.29
N VAL A 587 -48.32 -2.43 -7.00
CA VAL A 587 -47.04 -2.82 -6.45
C VAL A 587 -47.13 -3.31 -5.00
N MET A 588 -47.95 -2.63 -4.16
CA MET A 588 -48.20 -3.05 -2.79
C MET A 588 -48.90 -4.43 -2.69
N THR A 589 -49.78 -4.73 -3.66
CA THR A 589 -50.51 -6.02 -3.71
C THR A 589 -49.63 -7.14 -4.27
N LYS A 590 -48.70 -6.85 -5.18
CA LYS A 590 -47.84 -7.85 -5.81
C LYS A 590 -46.55 -8.13 -5.02
N HIS A 591 -46.08 -7.19 -4.21
CA HIS A 591 -44.85 -7.31 -3.45
C HIS A 591 -44.99 -6.78 -2.00
N PRO A 592 -45.83 -7.39 -1.16
CA PRO A 592 -46.03 -6.93 0.21
C PRO A 592 -44.75 -6.95 1.07
N ALA A 593 -43.78 -7.83 0.75
CA ALA A 593 -42.51 -7.94 1.47
C ALA A 593 -41.59 -6.72 1.33
N LEU A 594 -41.85 -5.81 0.38
CA LEU A 594 -41.08 -4.55 0.24
C LEU A 594 -41.51 -3.46 1.23
N PHE A 595 -42.63 -3.64 1.91
CA PHE A 595 -43.28 -2.62 2.74
C PHE A 595 -43.53 -3.04 4.19
N PHE A 596 -43.33 -4.31 4.52
CA PHE A 596 -43.49 -4.82 5.88
C PHE A 596 -42.22 -5.53 6.35
N ASP A 597 -41.59 -4.99 7.36
CA ASP A 597 -40.50 -5.59 8.10
C ASP A 597 -41.02 -6.74 8.95
N GLU A 598 -40.80 -7.98 8.50
CA GLU A 598 -40.58 -9.14 9.37
C GLU A 598 -39.93 -10.24 8.53
N ILE A 599 -38.62 -10.24 8.44
CA ILE A 599 -37.85 -11.41 8.01
C ILE A 599 -37.25 -12.05 9.26
N GLU A 600 -37.89 -13.08 9.78
CA GLU A 600 -37.29 -14.02 10.73
C GLU A 600 -36.06 -14.67 10.09
N VAL A 601 -34.86 -14.24 10.52
CA VAL A 601 -33.60 -14.89 10.15
C VAL A 601 -33.44 -16.12 11.04
N LYS A 602 -33.68 -17.32 10.48
CA LYS A 602 -33.31 -18.57 11.14
C LYS A 602 -31.80 -18.61 11.38
N PRO A 603 -31.35 -19.03 12.58
CA PRO A 603 -29.91 -19.10 12.87
C PRO A 603 -29.24 -20.18 12.02
N VAL A 604 -28.26 -19.81 11.23
CA VAL A 604 -27.39 -20.72 10.50
C VAL A 604 -26.41 -21.33 11.49
N LYS A 605 -26.35 -22.66 11.56
CA LYS A 605 -25.39 -23.41 12.37
C LYS A 605 -23.96 -23.07 11.89
N PRO A 606 -23.01 -22.85 12.80
CA PRO A 606 -21.62 -22.58 12.42
C PRO A 606 -21.00 -23.83 11.76
N LYS A 607 -20.34 -23.62 10.61
CA LYS A 607 -19.42 -24.59 10.02
C LYS A 607 -18.09 -24.56 10.78
N PRO A 608 -17.37 -25.69 10.86
CA PRO A 608 -16.07 -25.76 11.52
C PRO A 608 -15.02 -24.90 10.79
N ASP A 609 -14.09 -24.39 11.59
CA ASP A 609 -13.02 -23.48 11.24
C ASP A 609 -12.14 -24.03 10.08
N ASP A 610 -12.28 -23.45 8.89
CA ASP A 610 -11.30 -23.59 7.83
C ASP A 610 -10.24 -22.48 8.01
N GLU A 611 -9.02 -22.87 8.29
CA GLU A 611 -7.86 -21.98 8.31
C GLU A 611 -7.48 -21.63 6.85
N GLU A 612 -8.06 -20.58 6.28
CA GLU A 612 -7.58 -20.02 5.02
C GLU A 612 -6.34 -19.17 5.25
N HIS A 613 -5.23 -19.60 4.66
CA HIS A 613 -4.02 -18.81 4.54
C HIS A 613 -4.19 -17.78 3.42
N LEU A 614 -4.16 -16.50 3.79
CA LEU A 614 -4.19 -15.38 2.86
C LEU A 614 -3.03 -15.40 1.87
N SER A 615 -3.34 -15.26 0.59
CA SER A 615 -2.35 -14.90 -0.42
C SER A 615 -2.14 -13.37 -0.44
N PRO A 616 -0.98 -12.87 -0.91
CA PRO A 616 -0.73 -11.43 -1.03
C PRO A 616 -1.67 -10.68 -2.00
N GLN A 617 -2.56 -11.39 -2.70
CA GLN A 617 -3.52 -10.84 -3.67
C GLN A 617 -4.85 -10.45 -3.01
N ASP A 618 -5.07 -10.83 -1.74
CA ASP A 618 -6.32 -10.62 -1.03
C ASP A 618 -6.38 -9.29 -0.24
N PHE A 619 -5.38 -8.40 -0.45
CA PHE A 619 -5.29 -7.07 0.17
C PHE A 619 -5.39 -5.93 -0.83
#